data_5e59f4aebc4d94b0f466b913a7231db5
#
_entry.id   5e59f4aebc4d94b0f466b913a7231db5
#
_cell.length_a   1.000
_cell.length_b   1.000
_cell.length_c   1.000
_cell.angle_alpha   90.00
_cell.angle_beta   90.00
_cell.angle_gamma   90.00
#
_symmetry.space_group_name_H-M   'P 1'
#
loop_
_entity.id
_entity.type
_entity.pdbx_description
1 polymer ?
#
loop_
_entity_poly.entity_id
_entity_poly.type
_entity_poly.pdbx_seq_one_letter_code
_entity_poly.pdbx_strand_id
1 'polypeptide(L)'
;SGKFRVLQIADIQDGTKVSKDTVSLIEASLDATRPDIVIFSGNQIAGYDPDFAKSFRKRRWCEEAIPESALSHTRELVRKAIGQFTAPLATRGIPWAVTYGNHDFQCGLSDAELDEIYREFPGCINPPSDALAKQTIYMCREDGSPETLNGEDADGSADASASGSAAMYPSAAPGTFALPVMDVDCTRNVLGLVLVNSGDYAHGGGFGSPSPETLAFLKALPERIGAKSMVFQHMPLPEYYQVLRPVAANAAFAMQGYREHADTYYVLDEDRTQAGGYLG
;
A
#
# COMPACT_ATOMS: atom_id res chain seq x y z
N SER A 1 25.57 -4.30 2.25
CA SER A 1 25.33 -5.60 2.89
C SER A 1 24.56 -6.58 1.98
N GLY A 2 24.05 -6.12 0.84
CA GLY A 2 23.28 -6.92 -0.12
C GLY A 2 21.91 -7.41 0.40
N LYS A 3 21.40 -6.82 1.48
CA LYS A 3 20.07 -7.11 2.03
C LYS A 3 19.23 -5.86 1.96
N PHE A 4 18.02 -5.99 1.41
CA PHE A 4 16.97 -5.00 1.42
C PHE A 4 15.79 -5.53 2.26
N ARG A 5 15.34 -4.77 3.24
CA ARG A 5 14.32 -5.18 4.21
C ARG A 5 13.06 -4.36 4.00
N VAL A 6 11.96 -5.03 3.83
CA VAL A 6 10.64 -4.41 3.75
C VAL A 6 9.84 -4.85 4.98
N LEU A 7 9.29 -3.89 5.70
CA LEU A 7 8.30 -4.15 6.74
C LEU A 7 6.93 -3.80 6.19
N GLN A 8 6.02 -4.77 6.18
CA GLN A 8 4.62 -4.54 5.84
C GLN A 8 3.79 -4.34 7.11
N ILE A 9 2.96 -3.30 7.12
CA ILE A 9 1.99 -3.00 8.18
C ILE A 9 0.61 -2.87 7.52
N ALA A 10 -0.38 -3.61 8.02
CA ALA A 10 -1.76 -3.54 7.57
C ALA A 10 -2.70 -3.42 8.77
N ASP A 11 -3.92 -2.97 8.53
CA ASP A 11 -5.01 -3.03 9.49
C ASP A 11 -4.68 -2.41 10.85
N ILE A 12 -4.07 -1.22 10.86
CA ILE A 12 -3.95 -0.42 12.09
C ILE A 12 -5.35 -0.20 12.66
N GLN A 13 -6.29 0.20 11.82
CA GLN A 13 -7.72 0.36 12.12
C GLN A 13 -7.99 1.05 13.47
N ASP A 14 -7.11 1.93 13.89
CA ASP A 14 -7.35 2.84 14.99
C ASP A 14 -8.18 4.04 14.48
N GLY A 15 -8.93 4.65 15.38
CA GLY A 15 -9.66 5.89 15.09
C GLY A 15 -8.76 7.12 15.07
N THR A 16 -9.36 8.28 15.30
CA THR A 16 -8.63 9.57 15.33
C THR A 16 -7.61 9.70 16.45
N LYS A 17 -7.68 8.82 17.44
CA LYS A 17 -6.72 8.64 18.51
C LYS A 17 -6.08 7.26 18.40
N VAL A 18 -4.89 7.22 17.86
CA VAL A 18 -4.14 5.98 17.74
C VAL A 18 -3.75 5.43 19.12
N SER A 19 -3.93 4.12 19.32
CA SER A 19 -3.60 3.44 20.57
C SER A 19 -2.10 3.54 20.87
N LYS A 20 -1.77 3.70 22.14
CA LYS A 20 -0.37 3.65 22.58
C LYS A 20 0.27 2.29 22.29
N ASP A 21 -0.50 1.22 22.39
CA ASP A 21 -0.01 -0.12 22.10
C ASP A 21 0.31 -0.28 20.61
N THR A 22 -0.50 0.29 19.72
CA THR A 22 -0.22 0.34 18.28
C THR A 22 1.08 1.07 17.99
N VAL A 23 1.27 2.27 18.56
CA VAL A 23 2.52 3.03 18.37
C VAL A 23 3.72 2.25 18.91
N SER A 24 3.60 1.67 20.12
CA SER A 24 4.67 0.87 20.72
C SER A 24 5.00 -0.38 19.90
N LEU A 25 4.00 -1.03 19.30
CA LEU A 25 4.22 -2.18 18.42
C LEU A 25 4.95 -1.76 17.14
N ILE A 26 4.57 -0.62 16.55
CA ILE A 26 5.28 -0.07 15.38
C ILE A 26 6.74 0.21 15.75
N GLU A 27 7.00 0.91 16.87
CA GLU A 27 8.36 1.20 17.34
C GLU A 27 9.19 -0.07 17.53
N ALA A 28 8.65 -1.06 18.26
CA ALA A 28 9.32 -2.33 18.49
C ALA A 28 9.61 -3.09 17.18
N SER A 29 8.67 -3.05 16.23
CA SER A 29 8.83 -3.67 14.92
C SER A 29 9.92 -3.01 14.10
N LEU A 30 9.99 -1.68 14.09
CA LEU A 30 11.03 -0.91 13.41
C LEU A 30 12.42 -1.19 14.00
N ASP A 31 12.53 -1.23 15.33
CA ASP A 31 13.79 -1.49 16.02
C ASP A 31 14.30 -2.94 15.81
N ALA A 32 13.37 -3.90 15.79
CA ALA A 32 13.70 -5.31 15.57
C ALA A 32 14.10 -5.62 14.12
N THR A 33 13.39 -5.05 13.14
CA THR A 33 13.59 -5.37 11.72
C THR A 33 14.58 -4.45 11.04
N ARG A 34 14.68 -3.19 11.47
CA ARG A 34 15.46 -2.13 10.84
C ARG A 34 15.21 -2.11 9.33
N PRO A 35 13.98 -1.84 8.91
CA PRO A 35 13.60 -1.92 7.51
C PRO A 35 14.21 -0.76 6.71
N ASP A 36 14.48 -1.02 5.43
CA ASP A 36 14.87 0.01 4.47
C ASP A 36 13.65 0.79 3.97
N ILE A 37 12.48 0.19 4.04
CA ILE A 37 11.19 0.80 3.71
C ILE A 37 10.05 0.13 4.49
N VAL A 38 9.01 0.92 4.81
CA VAL A 38 7.74 0.41 5.34
C VAL A 38 6.64 0.53 4.29
N ILE A 39 5.86 -0.53 4.09
CA ILE A 39 4.68 -0.53 3.23
C ILE A 39 3.42 -0.67 4.09
N PHE A 40 2.59 0.36 4.06
CA PHE A 40 1.24 0.30 4.64
C PHE A 40 0.27 -0.23 3.58
N SER A 41 -0.29 -1.42 3.82
CA SER A 41 -1.06 -2.14 2.79
C SER A 41 -2.57 -2.12 3.01
N GLY A 42 -3.11 -1.03 3.54
CA GLY A 42 -4.54 -0.78 3.64
C GLY A 42 -5.11 -0.87 5.06
N ASN A 43 -6.28 -0.24 5.26
CA ASN A 43 -6.99 -0.13 6.53
C ASN A 43 -6.14 0.51 7.64
N GLN A 44 -5.41 1.56 7.34
CA GLN A 44 -4.70 2.35 8.33
C GLN A 44 -5.67 3.19 9.15
N ILE A 45 -6.74 3.67 8.53
CA ILE A 45 -7.79 4.48 9.14
C ILE A 45 -9.03 3.62 9.36
N ALA A 46 -9.56 3.59 10.59
CA ALA A 46 -10.91 3.08 10.85
C ALA A 46 -11.94 4.11 10.36
N GLY A 47 -12.17 4.19 9.05
CA GLY A 47 -13.07 5.20 8.47
C GLY A 47 -14.51 5.13 8.99
N TYR A 48 -14.86 4.05 9.66
CA TYR A 48 -16.14 3.85 10.36
C TYR A 48 -16.12 4.32 11.82
N ASP A 49 -15.02 4.91 12.30
CA ASP A 49 -14.94 5.45 13.66
C ASP A 49 -16.03 6.52 13.89
N PRO A 50 -16.68 6.57 15.06
CA PRO A 50 -17.71 7.56 15.38
C PRO A 50 -17.31 9.02 15.18
N ASP A 51 -16.04 9.36 15.28
CA ASP A 51 -15.54 10.70 15.04
C ASP A 51 -15.76 11.14 13.58
N PHE A 52 -15.88 10.20 12.64
CA PHE A 52 -16.20 10.45 11.22
C PHE A 52 -17.71 10.42 10.91
N ALA A 53 -18.58 10.28 11.90
CA ALA A 53 -20.03 10.07 11.69
C ALA A 53 -20.69 11.08 10.73
N LYS A 54 -20.20 12.33 10.67
CA LYS A 54 -20.76 13.39 9.79
C LYS A 54 -20.33 13.27 8.33
N SER A 55 -19.27 12.54 8.05
CA SER A 55 -18.71 12.32 6.71
C SER A 55 -18.68 10.85 6.31
N PHE A 56 -19.07 9.95 7.20
CA PHE A 56 -19.03 8.51 6.98
C PHE A 56 -19.74 8.08 5.71
N ARG A 57 -19.08 7.24 4.90
CA ARG A 57 -19.64 6.56 3.73
C ARG A 57 -19.50 5.05 3.85
N LYS A 58 -20.60 4.34 3.93
CA LYS A 58 -20.57 2.87 3.96
C LYS A 58 -20.07 2.26 2.65
N ARG A 59 -20.32 2.94 1.52
CA ARG A 59 -19.96 2.51 0.16
C ARG A 59 -19.62 3.72 -0.69
N ARG A 60 -18.71 3.59 -1.66
CA ARG A 60 -18.32 4.69 -2.55
C ARG A 60 -19.46 5.23 -3.40
N TRP A 61 -20.43 4.38 -3.74
CA TRP A 61 -21.60 4.76 -4.52
C TRP A 61 -22.78 5.29 -3.70
N CYS A 62 -22.59 5.56 -2.41
CA CYS A 62 -23.57 6.33 -1.65
C CYS A 62 -23.56 7.76 -2.17
N GLU A 63 -24.70 8.20 -2.74
CA GLU A 63 -24.85 9.50 -3.44
C GLU A 63 -25.12 10.67 -2.50
N GLU A 64 -25.31 10.44 -1.21
CA GLU A 64 -25.54 11.51 -0.24
C GLU A 64 -24.37 12.49 -0.23
N ALA A 65 -24.69 13.76 -0.48
CA ALA A 65 -23.70 14.82 -0.45
C ALA A 65 -23.20 15.06 0.99
N ILE A 66 -21.91 15.02 1.19
CA ILE A 66 -21.30 15.35 2.47
C ILE A 66 -20.99 16.87 2.47
N PRO A 67 -21.44 17.62 3.50
CA PRO A 67 -21.09 19.03 3.61
C PRO A 67 -19.58 19.26 3.67
N GLU A 68 -19.07 20.27 2.97
CA GLU A 68 -17.63 20.59 2.95
C GLU A 68 -17.08 20.86 4.37
N SER A 69 -17.88 21.44 5.25
CA SER A 69 -17.48 21.62 6.65
C SER A 69 -17.20 20.31 7.39
N ALA A 70 -17.95 19.25 7.05
CA ALA A 70 -17.69 17.91 7.60
C ALA A 70 -16.43 17.28 6.99
N LEU A 71 -16.23 17.42 5.67
CA LEU A 71 -15.02 16.93 4.99
C LEU A 71 -13.77 17.67 5.47
N SER A 72 -13.84 18.99 5.65
CA SER A 72 -12.73 19.76 6.19
C SER A 72 -12.33 19.28 7.59
N HIS A 73 -13.31 19.06 8.47
CA HIS A 73 -13.06 18.49 9.79
C HIS A 73 -12.48 17.07 9.71
N THR A 74 -12.98 16.23 8.80
CA THR A 74 -12.45 14.89 8.58
C THR A 74 -10.99 14.93 8.15
N ARG A 75 -10.59 15.83 7.26
CA ARG A 75 -9.18 15.98 6.84
C ARG A 75 -8.27 16.31 8.03
N GLU A 76 -8.73 17.14 8.98
CA GLU A 76 -7.98 17.43 10.21
C GLU A 76 -7.81 16.19 11.09
N LEU A 77 -8.89 15.41 11.26
CA LEU A 77 -8.86 14.17 12.04
C LEU A 77 -7.96 13.12 11.41
N VAL A 78 -8.01 12.96 10.09
CA VAL A 78 -7.15 12.05 9.34
C VAL A 78 -5.68 12.44 9.47
N ARG A 79 -5.34 13.74 9.31
CA ARG A 79 -3.97 14.24 9.56
C ARG A 79 -3.48 13.89 10.96
N LYS A 80 -4.35 14.07 11.95
CA LYS A 80 -4.02 13.75 13.33
C LYS A 80 -3.74 12.26 13.52
N ALA A 81 -4.53 11.38 12.92
CA ALA A 81 -4.32 9.94 13.00
C ALA A 81 -2.99 9.54 12.34
N ILE A 82 -2.78 9.97 11.08
CA ILE A 82 -1.56 9.67 10.32
C ILE A 82 -0.31 10.15 11.07
N GLY A 83 -0.31 11.37 11.58
CA GLY A 83 0.83 11.91 12.33
C GLY A 83 1.24 11.06 13.54
N GLN A 84 0.27 10.38 14.20
CA GLN A 84 0.55 9.54 15.36
C GLN A 84 1.26 8.23 14.99
N PHE A 85 0.77 7.49 13.98
CA PHE A 85 1.37 6.20 13.65
C PHE A 85 2.60 6.32 12.72
N THR A 86 2.79 7.46 12.04
CA THR A 86 3.98 7.69 11.21
C THR A 86 5.13 8.39 11.97
N ALA A 87 4.87 8.99 13.13
CA ALA A 87 5.92 9.63 13.94
C ALA A 87 7.12 8.71 14.25
N PRO A 88 6.95 7.42 14.59
CA PRO A 88 8.08 6.51 14.79
C PRO A 88 8.97 6.33 13.55
N LEU A 89 8.40 6.40 12.34
CA LEU A 89 9.14 6.31 11.08
C LEU A 89 9.91 7.60 10.82
N ALA A 90 9.24 8.75 11.00
CA ALA A 90 9.84 10.08 10.82
C ALA A 90 11.06 10.28 11.72
N THR A 91 10.98 9.88 13.00
CA THR A 91 12.12 9.99 13.95
C THR A 91 13.31 9.11 13.57
N ARG A 92 13.09 8.05 12.79
CA ARG A 92 14.14 7.14 12.33
C ARG A 92 14.58 7.41 10.88
N GLY A 93 13.95 8.38 10.19
CA GLY A 93 14.23 8.69 8.78
C GLY A 93 13.89 7.52 7.84
N ILE A 94 12.94 6.67 8.20
CA ILE A 94 12.56 5.49 7.40
C ILE A 94 11.52 5.90 6.36
N PRO A 95 11.78 5.72 5.05
CA PRO A 95 10.79 5.96 4.01
C PRO A 95 9.65 4.96 4.08
N TRP A 96 8.48 5.39 3.64
CA TRP A 96 7.29 4.54 3.63
C TRP A 96 6.34 4.90 2.51
N ALA A 97 5.54 3.91 2.12
CA ALA A 97 4.53 4.04 1.09
C ALA A 97 3.21 3.43 1.55
N VAL A 98 2.08 3.87 0.99
CA VAL A 98 0.75 3.42 1.39
C VAL A 98 -0.11 3.04 0.18
N THR A 99 -0.88 1.97 0.33
CA THR A 99 -2.05 1.65 -0.49
C THR A 99 -3.28 1.49 0.41
N TYR A 100 -4.47 1.36 -0.19
CA TYR A 100 -5.75 1.48 0.52
C TYR A 100 -6.46 0.15 0.68
N GLY A 101 -7.21 0.05 1.78
CA GLY A 101 -8.13 -1.03 2.07
C GLY A 101 -9.59 -0.60 1.96
N ASN A 102 -10.48 -1.47 2.40
CA ASN A 102 -11.92 -1.26 2.28
C ASN A 102 -12.50 -0.33 3.35
N HIS A 103 -11.73 0.07 4.35
CA HIS A 103 -12.19 0.96 5.42
C HIS A 103 -11.63 2.38 5.32
N ASP A 104 -10.50 2.60 4.65
CA ASP A 104 -9.86 3.92 4.62
C ASP A 104 -10.80 5.01 4.07
N PHE A 105 -11.45 4.78 2.92
CA PHE A 105 -12.36 5.76 2.31
C PHE A 105 -13.65 6.01 3.11
N GLN A 106 -13.99 5.12 4.06
CA GLN A 106 -15.25 5.23 4.81
C GLN A 106 -15.30 6.48 5.70
N CYS A 107 -14.17 7.11 5.97
CA CYS A 107 -14.13 8.43 6.62
C CYS A 107 -14.80 9.53 5.77
N GLY A 108 -15.11 9.27 4.50
CA GLY A 108 -15.77 10.18 3.56
C GLY A 108 -14.84 10.81 2.53
N LEU A 109 -13.52 10.67 2.70
CA LEU A 109 -12.53 11.14 1.73
C LEU A 109 -12.29 10.09 0.65
N SER A 110 -12.00 10.54 -0.56
CA SER A 110 -11.54 9.67 -1.64
C SER A 110 -10.10 9.21 -1.41
N ASP A 111 -9.67 8.13 -2.07
CA ASP A 111 -8.28 7.68 -1.99
C ASP A 111 -7.31 8.74 -2.52
N ALA A 112 -7.72 9.55 -3.49
CA ALA A 112 -6.91 10.66 -3.99
C ALA A 112 -6.70 11.74 -2.92
N GLU A 113 -7.75 12.10 -2.17
CA GLU A 113 -7.64 13.05 -1.06
C GLU A 113 -6.82 12.47 0.10
N LEU A 114 -6.99 11.18 0.41
CA LEU A 114 -6.16 10.50 1.40
C LEU A 114 -4.70 10.50 0.98
N ASP A 115 -4.42 10.21 -0.30
CA ASP A 115 -3.07 10.20 -0.87
C ASP A 115 -2.39 11.58 -0.74
N GLU A 116 -3.13 12.67 -1.00
CA GLU A 116 -2.65 14.03 -0.78
C GLU A 116 -2.27 14.29 0.68
N ILE A 117 -3.11 13.84 1.62
CA ILE A 117 -2.84 13.99 3.04
C ILE A 117 -1.64 13.17 3.48
N TYR A 118 -1.52 11.92 3.03
CA TYR A 118 -0.38 11.07 3.37
C TYR A 118 0.96 11.68 2.93
N ARG A 119 0.99 12.32 1.75
CA ARG A 119 2.19 12.99 1.24
C ARG A 119 2.62 14.24 2.02
N GLU A 120 1.75 14.80 2.88
CA GLU A 120 2.13 15.89 3.78
C GLU A 120 3.13 15.45 4.86
N PHE A 121 3.26 14.12 5.10
CA PHE A 121 4.07 13.59 6.19
C PHE A 121 5.47 13.17 5.74
N PRO A 122 6.51 13.45 6.56
CA PRO A 122 7.89 13.10 6.24
C PRO A 122 8.06 11.61 5.96
N GLY A 123 8.80 11.29 4.93
CA GLY A 123 9.11 9.91 4.53
C GLY A 123 8.05 9.22 3.66
N CYS A 124 6.88 9.84 3.43
CA CYS A 124 5.92 9.32 2.46
C CYS A 124 6.48 9.47 1.04
N ILE A 125 6.52 8.36 0.30
CA ILE A 125 7.04 8.33 -1.07
C ILE A 125 5.96 8.00 -2.11
N ASN A 126 4.67 8.11 -1.75
CA ASN A 126 3.61 7.98 -2.74
C ASN A 126 3.74 9.04 -3.83
N PRO A 127 3.56 8.67 -5.11
CA PRO A 127 3.67 9.63 -6.22
C PRO A 127 2.57 10.69 -6.11
N PRO A 128 2.86 11.97 -6.42
CA PRO A 128 1.85 13.02 -6.42
C PRO A 128 0.83 12.83 -7.56
N SER A 129 -0.36 13.41 -7.40
CA SER A 129 -1.51 13.21 -8.28
C SER A 129 -1.26 13.65 -9.73
N ASP A 130 -0.45 14.69 -9.92
CA ASP A 130 -0.07 15.17 -11.25
C ASP A 130 0.88 14.21 -11.98
N ALA A 131 1.66 13.43 -11.24
CA ALA A 131 2.48 12.35 -11.79
C ALA A 131 1.64 11.21 -12.34
N LEU A 132 0.59 10.85 -11.63
CA LEU A 132 -0.37 9.84 -12.06
C LEU A 132 -0.99 10.24 -13.40
N ALA A 133 -1.34 11.51 -13.55
CA ALA A 133 -1.95 12.04 -14.78
C ALA A 133 -0.98 12.10 -15.97
N LYS A 134 0.32 12.34 -15.72
CA LYS A 134 1.34 12.55 -16.76
C LYS A 134 2.18 11.33 -17.09
N GLN A 135 1.97 10.21 -16.38
CA GLN A 135 2.87 9.05 -16.41
C GLN A 135 4.34 9.41 -16.12
N THR A 136 4.57 10.44 -15.36
CA THR A 136 5.89 11.00 -15.10
C THR A 136 6.70 10.04 -14.22
N ILE A 137 7.95 9.83 -14.55
CA ILE A 137 8.90 9.01 -13.78
C ILE A 137 9.46 9.88 -12.67
N TYR A 138 9.36 9.45 -11.42
CA TYR A 138 9.97 10.13 -10.28
C TYR A 138 11.23 9.39 -9.84
N MET A 139 12.21 10.15 -9.49
CA MET A 139 13.45 9.67 -8.90
C MET A 139 13.43 9.98 -7.41
N CYS A 140 13.88 9.03 -6.58
CA CYS A 140 14.08 9.29 -5.15
C CYS A 140 15.50 9.81 -4.93
N ARG A 141 15.65 10.90 -4.17
CA ARG A 141 16.95 11.39 -3.70
C ARG A 141 17.51 10.44 -2.62
N GLU A 142 18.79 10.57 -2.32
CA GLU A 142 19.45 9.82 -1.23
C GLU A 142 18.77 10.01 0.14
N ASP A 143 18.05 11.13 0.32
CA ASP A 143 17.28 11.45 1.53
C ASP A 143 15.85 10.88 1.51
N GLY A 144 15.45 10.11 0.46
CA GLY A 144 14.13 9.53 0.31
C GLY A 144 13.06 10.49 -0.19
N SER A 145 13.39 11.74 -0.49
CA SER A 145 12.45 12.71 -1.05
C SER A 145 12.26 12.49 -2.56
N PRO A 146 11.02 12.64 -3.09
CA PRO A 146 10.78 12.54 -4.52
C PRO A 146 11.42 13.72 -5.26
N GLU A 147 12.19 13.46 -6.29
CA GLU A 147 12.71 14.46 -7.21
C GLU A 147 11.90 14.47 -8.51
N THR A 148 11.33 15.62 -8.85
CA THR A 148 10.65 15.81 -10.14
C THR A 148 11.71 16.10 -11.20
N LEU A 149 11.85 15.24 -12.18
CA LEU A 149 12.59 15.57 -13.41
C LEU A 149 11.71 16.48 -14.29
N ASN A 150 11.69 17.76 -13.99
CA ASN A 150 11.19 18.76 -14.92
C ASN A 150 12.29 19.04 -15.95
N GLY A 151 12.45 18.14 -16.92
CA GLY A 151 13.11 18.44 -18.17
C GLY A 151 12.07 18.91 -19.18
N GLU A 152 12.14 20.14 -19.62
CA GLU A 152 11.31 20.71 -20.71
C GLU A 152 11.67 20.13 -22.09
N ASP A 153 12.10 18.88 -22.19
CA ASP A 153 12.37 18.23 -23.47
C ASP A 153 11.60 16.90 -23.55
N ALA A 154 10.32 17.01 -23.85
CA ALA A 154 9.48 15.88 -24.20
C ALA A 154 9.74 15.44 -25.64
N ASP A 155 10.93 14.98 -25.96
CA ASP A 155 11.19 14.13 -27.10
C ASP A 155 11.44 12.70 -26.60
N GLY A 156 10.61 11.79 -27.05
CA GLY A 156 10.35 10.46 -26.51
C GLY A 156 11.48 9.43 -26.57
N SER A 157 12.70 9.81 -26.24
CA SER A 157 13.81 8.88 -25.99
C SER A 157 14.31 9.04 -24.56
N ALA A 158 13.73 8.29 -23.62
CA ALA A 158 14.28 8.15 -22.29
C ALA A 158 15.63 7.42 -22.40
N ASP A 159 16.71 8.18 -22.45
CA ASP A 159 18.06 7.64 -22.33
C ASP A 159 18.27 7.24 -20.86
N ALA A 160 18.28 5.93 -20.61
CA ALA A 160 18.42 5.32 -19.30
C ALA A 160 19.82 5.47 -18.69
N SER A 161 20.61 6.44 -19.12
CA SER A 161 22.01 6.63 -18.74
C SER A 161 22.29 7.72 -17.71
N ALA A 162 21.26 8.30 -17.06
CA ALA A 162 21.47 9.28 -16.00
C ALA A 162 21.57 8.60 -14.64
N SER A 163 22.77 8.44 -14.17
CA SER A 163 23.26 8.19 -12.81
C SER A 163 22.28 8.03 -11.66
N GLY A 164 22.13 6.80 -11.16
CA GLY A 164 22.08 6.53 -9.70
C GLY A 164 20.76 6.70 -8.98
N SER A 165 19.64 6.89 -9.66
CA SER A 165 18.38 7.18 -9.00
C SER A 165 17.28 6.19 -9.43
N ALA A 166 16.61 5.57 -8.46
CA ALA A 166 15.55 4.61 -8.73
C ALA A 166 14.30 5.30 -9.29
N ALA A 167 13.90 4.99 -10.51
CA ALA A 167 12.71 5.55 -11.13
C ALA A 167 11.44 4.87 -10.60
N MET A 168 10.46 5.65 -10.14
CA MET A 168 9.16 5.16 -9.71
C MET A 168 8.22 5.01 -10.92
N TYR A 169 7.40 3.96 -10.94
CA TYR A 169 6.42 3.71 -11.99
C TYR A 169 5.00 3.96 -11.45
N PRO A 170 4.43 5.16 -11.67
CA PRO A 170 3.07 5.47 -11.22
C PRO A 170 2.03 4.84 -12.14
N SER A 171 0.82 4.60 -11.60
CA SER A 171 -0.39 4.31 -12.36
C SER A 171 -1.39 5.46 -12.24
N ALA A 172 -2.51 5.39 -12.97
CA ALA A 172 -3.58 6.37 -12.86
C ALA A 172 -4.43 6.23 -11.58
N ALA A 173 -4.28 5.14 -10.82
CA ALA A 173 -5.06 4.87 -9.61
C ALA A 173 -4.27 5.27 -8.35
N PRO A 174 -4.83 6.10 -7.46
CA PRO A 174 -4.23 6.42 -6.17
C PRO A 174 -3.89 5.15 -5.38
N GLY A 175 -2.73 5.10 -4.76
CA GLY A 175 -2.24 3.93 -4.03
C GLY A 175 -1.79 2.76 -4.91
N THR A 176 -1.73 2.93 -6.26
CA THR A 176 -1.19 1.93 -7.18
C THR A 176 0.03 2.49 -7.90
N PHE A 177 1.19 1.92 -7.64
CA PHE A 177 2.46 2.30 -8.27
C PHE A 177 3.53 1.24 -7.98
N ALA A 178 4.68 1.35 -8.64
CA ALA A 178 5.80 0.46 -8.41
C ALA A 178 7.07 1.24 -8.08
N LEU A 179 7.82 0.72 -7.12
CA LEU A 179 9.10 1.22 -6.65
C LEU A 179 10.18 0.21 -7.05
N PRO A 180 11.10 0.52 -7.95
CA PRO A 180 12.21 -0.36 -8.23
C PRO A 180 13.23 -0.32 -7.08
N VAL A 181 13.76 -1.49 -6.75
CA VAL A 181 14.95 -1.65 -5.89
C VAL A 181 16.12 -1.94 -6.81
N MET A 182 17.14 -1.11 -6.73
CA MET A 182 18.35 -1.25 -7.53
C MET A 182 19.41 -2.11 -6.82
N ASP A 183 20.34 -2.63 -7.59
CA ASP A 183 21.55 -3.26 -7.04
C ASP A 183 22.44 -2.22 -6.33
N VAL A 184 23.50 -2.70 -5.67
CA VAL A 184 24.41 -1.85 -4.89
C VAL A 184 25.15 -0.82 -5.73
N ASP A 185 25.32 -1.09 -7.02
CA ASP A 185 26.02 -0.23 -7.97
C ASP A 185 25.06 0.71 -8.71
N CYS A 186 23.76 0.65 -8.39
CA CYS A 186 22.68 1.40 -9.04
C CYS A 186 22.66 1.24 -10.57
N THR A 187 23.02 0.05 -11.08
CA THR A 187 23.13 -0.22 -12.52
C THR A 187 21.91 -0.92 -13.08
N ARG A 188 21.13 -1.63 -12.25
CA ARG A 188 19.94 -2.37 -12.69
C ARG A 188 18.94 -2.55 -11.56
N ASN A 189 17.69 -2.73 -11.91
CA ASN A 189 16.67 -3.15 -10.96
C ASN A 189 16.87 -4.63 -10.60
N VAL A 190 16.78 -4.96 -9.32
CA VAL A 190 16.86 -6.32 -8.79
C VAL A 190 15.54 -6.82 -8.22
N LEU A 191 14.63 -5.89 -7.89
CA LEU A 191 13.30 -6.17 -7.36
C LEU A 191 12.36 -5.01 -7.67
N GLY A 192 11.08 -5.27 -7.91
CA GLY A 192 10.02 -4.29 -7.88
C GLY A 192 9.19 -4.43 -6.61
N LEU A 193 8.91 -3.32 -5.92
CA LEU A 193 7.89 -3.26 -4.87
C LEU A 193 6.64 -2.63 -5.49
N VAL A 194 5.58 -3.40 -5.62
CA VAL A 194 4.36 -2.97 -6.32
C VAL A 194 3.23 -2.84 -5.33
N LEU A 195 2.77 -1.62 -5.12
CA LEU A 195 1.59 -1.36 -4.31
C LEU A 195 0.36 -1.37 -5.23
N VAL A 196 -0.69 -2.02 -4.78
CA VAL A 196 -1.94 -2.15 -5.55
C VAL A 196 -3.13 -1.78 -4.68
N ASN A 197 -3.83 -0.73 -5.06
CA ASN A 197 -5.17 -0.50 -4.56
C ASN A 197 -6.09 -1.58 -5.14
N SER A 198 -6.38 -2.57 -4.33
CA SER A 198 -7.15 -3.76 -4.73
C SER A 198 -8.67 -3.53 -4.77
N GLY A 199 -9.11 -2.29 -4.64
CA GLY A 199 -10.51 -1.92 -4.51
C GLY A 199 -11.05 -2.14 -3.09
N ASP A 200 -12.31 -1.80 -2.89
CA ASP A 200 -12.97 -1.90 -1.59
C ASP A 200 -14.16 -2.88 -1.60
N TYR A 201 -15.29 -2.49 -2.14
CA TYR A 201 -16.51 -3.29 -2.19
C TYR A 201 -17.06 -3.38 -3.60
N ALA A 202 -17.74 -4.47 -3.92
CA ALA A 202 -18.43 -4.67 -5.18
C ALA A 202 -19.93 -4.30 -5.06
N HIS A 203 -20.54 -3.76 -6.13
CA HIS A 203 -21.96 -3.43 -6.18
C HIS A 203 -22.85 -4.65 -5.93
N GLY A 204 -22.46 -5.81 -6.42
CA GLY A 204 -23.17 -7.09 -6.25
C GLY A 204 -22.97 -7.75 -4.88
N GLY A 205 -22.28 -7.08 -3.96
CA GLY A 205 -21.89 -7.63 -2.65
C GLY A 205 -20.49 -8.22 -2.65
N GLY A 206 -19.91 -8.32 -1.46
CA GLY A 206 -18.53 -8.76 -1.29
C GLY A 206 -17.50 -7.64 -1.51
N PHE A 207 -16.27 -8.05 -1.74
CA PHE A 207 -15.14 -7.13 -1.97
C PHE A 207 -14.99 -6.85 -3.47
N GLY A 208 -14.41 -5.69 -3.77
CA GLY A 208 -14.05 -5.28 -5.12
C GLY A 208 -12.79 -5.97 -5.63
N SER A 209 -12.37 -5.54 -6.79
CA SER A 209 -11.14 -5.98 -7.46
C SER A 209 -10.41 -4.75 -8.00
N PRO A 210 -9.11 -4.87 -8.34
CA PRO A 210 -8.39 -3.81 -9.01
C PRO A 210 -9.10 -3.35 -10.28
N SER A 211 -9.00 -2.05 -10.59
CA SER A 211 -9.62 -1.50 -11.79
C SER A 211 -8.98 -2.07 -13.08
N PRO A 212 -9.66 -1.99 -14.24
CA PRO A 212 -9.07 -2.38 -15.51
C PRO A 212 -7.75 -1.66 -15.82
N GLU A 213 -7.65 -0.39 -15.44
CA GLU A 213 -6.43 0.42 -15.60
C GLU A 213 -5.30 -0.11 -14.71
N THR A 214 -5.60 -0.48 -13.46
CA THR A 214 -4.65 -1.14 -12.54
C THR A 214 -4.17 -2.47 -13.13
N LEU A 215 -5.08 -3.29 -13.67
CA LEU A 215 -4.71 -4.56 -14.30
C LEU A 215 -3.82 -4.37 -15.54
N ALA A 216 -4.12 -3.36 -16.37
CA ALA A 216 -3.29 -3.00 -17.52
C ALA A 216 -1.89 -2.55 -17.08
N PHE A 217 -1.80 -1.73 -16.03
CA PHE A 217 -0.54 -1.31 -15.43
C PHE A 217 0.28 -2.51 -14.95
N LEU A 218 -0.32 -3.41 -14.16
CA LEU A 218 0.34 -4.61 -13.65
C LEU A 218 0.86 -5.52 -14.76
N LYS A 219 0.10 -5.65 -15.85
CA LYS A 219 0.49 -6.43 -17.02
C LYS A 219 1.73 -5.87 -17.74
N ALA A 220 1.89 -4.55 -17.73
CA ALA A 220 3.02 -3.87 -18.37
C ALA A 220 4.27 -3.79 -17.47
N LEU A 221 4.14 -4.00 -16.15
CA LEU A 221 5.24 -3.82 -15.20
C LEU A 221 6.45 -4.74 -15.42
N PRO A 222 6.31 -6.04 -15.72
CA PRO A 222 7.47 -6.93 -15.89
C PRO A 222 8.46 -6.42 -16.93
N GLU A 223 7.98 -5.88 -18.04
CA GLU A 223 8.83 -5.30 -19.09
C GLU A 223 9.48 -3.98 -18.65
N ARG A 224 8.76 -3.16 -17.88
CA ARG A 224 9.25 -1.86 -17.40
C ARG A 224 10.30 -2.00 -16.30
N ILE A 225 10.07 -2.87 -15.32
CA ILE A 225 10.97 -3.06 -14.18
C ILE A 225 12.18 -3.91 -14.59
N GLY A 226 11.99 -4.89 -15.48
CA GLY A 226 13.02 -5.82 -15.89
C GLY A 226 13.52 -6.76 -14.76
N ALA A 227 12.75 -6.85 -13.67
CA ALA A 227 13.05 -7.67 -12.50
C ALA A 227 11.77 -8.29 -11.93
N LYS A 228 11.90 -9.29 -11.06
CA LYS A 228 10.78 -9.84 -10.31
C LYS A 228 10.18 -8.79 -9.39
N SER A 229 8.89 -8.89 -9.09
CA SER A 229 8.19 -7.96 -8.24
C SER A 229 7.55 -8.65 -7.03
N MET A 230 7.55 -7.93 -5.91
CA MET A 230 6.75 -8.25 -4.73
C MET A 230 5.53 -7.33 -4.73
N VAL A 231 4.33 -7.90 -4.70
CA VAL A 231 3.07 -7.15 -4.76
C VAL A 231 2.48 -7.04 -3.36
N PHE A 232 2.09 -5.81 -3.00
CA PHE A 232 1.43 -5.46 -1.75
C PHE A 232 0.03 -4.98 -2.06
N GLN A 233 -0.98 -5.69 -1.57
CA GLN A 233 -2.38 -5.32 -1.70
C GLN A 233 -3.14 -5.67 -0.44
N HIS A 234 -4.28 -5.03 -0.23
CA HIS A 234 -5.09 -5.25 0.96
C HIS A 234 -5.96 -6.50 0.86
N MET A 235 -6.75 -6.62 -0.21
CA MET A 235 -7.64 -7.77 -0.37
C MET A 235 -6.85 -9.00 -0.81
N PRO A 236 -6.97 -10.15 -0.09
CA PRO A 236 -6.32 -11.38 -0.50
C PRO A 236 -6.90 -11.90 -1.81
N LEU A 237 -6.06 -12.55 -2.60
CA LEU A 237 -6.50 -13.27 -3.79
C LEU A 237 -7.23 -14.57 -3.40
N PRO A 238 -8.28 -14.97 -4.13
CA PRO A 238 -8.96 -16.26 -3.89
C PRO A 238 -8.00 -17.44 -3.95
N GLU A 239 -6.98 -17.36 -4.78
CA GLU A 239 -5.93 -18.36 -4.94
C GLU A 239 -5.12 -18.61 -3.66
N TYR A 240 -5.25 -17.75 -2.64
CA TYR A 240 -4.58 -17.94 -1.35
C TYR A 240 -4.95 -19.27 -0.70
N TYR A 241 -6.17 -19.78 -0.94
CA TYR A 241 -6.57 -21.10 -0.47
C TYR A 241 -5.79 -22.26 -1.08
N GLN A 242 -5.11 -22.03 -2.21
CA GLN A 242 -4.26 -23.06 -2.85
C GLN A 242 -2.94 -23.32 -2.08
N VAL A 243 -2.52 -22.39 -1.20
CA VAL A 243 -1.36 -22.56 -0.32
C VAL A 243 -1.73 -23.17 1.04
N LEU A 244 -3.01 -23.44 1.24
CA LEU A 244 -3.54 -24.02 2.45
C LEU A 244 -3.96 -25.47 2.21
N ARG A 245 -3.86 -26.31 3.24
CA ARG A 245 -4.42 -27.68 3.21
C ARG A 245 -5.53 -27.81 4.24
N PRO A 246 -6.62 -28.50 3.89
CA PRO A 246 -7.71 -28.78 4.81
C PRO A 246 -7.24 -29.67 5.96
N VAL A 247 -7.74 -29.40 7.16
CA VAL A 247 -7.45 -30.17 8.38
C VAL A 247 -8.71 -30.29 9.25
N ALA A 248 -8.64 -31.15 10.28
CA ALA A 248 -9.67 -31.20 11.29
C ALA A 248 -9.69 -29.92 12.13
N ALA A 249 -10.86 -29.51 12.60
CA ALA A 249 -11.04 -28.28 13.41
C ALA A 249 -10.17 -28.23 14.68
N ASN A 250 -9.79 -29.37 15.21
CA ASN A 250 -8.95 -29.49 16.40
C ASN A 250 -7.45 -29.68 16.09
N ALA A 251 -7.05 -29.58 14.83
CA ALA A 251 -5.64 -29.62 14.47
C ALA A 251 -4.90 -28.38 15.01
N ALA A 252 -3.61 -28.54 15.31
CA ALA A 252 -2.79 -27.43 15.76
C ALA A 252 -2.74 -26.35 14.67
N PHE A 253 -2.91 -25.07 15.07
CA PHE A 253 -2.95 -23.89 14.19
C PHE A 253 -4.06 -23.90 13.14
N ALA A 254 -5.11 -24.74 13.30
CA ALA A 254 -6.24 -24.75 12.40
C ALA A 254 -7.00 -23.41 12.45
N MET A 255 -7.21 -22.81 11.27
CA MET A 255 -8.02 -21.63 11.09
C MET A 255 -9.23 -21.97 10.24
N GLN A 256 -10.41 -21.52 10.66
CA GLN A 256 -11.63 -21.66 9.89
C GLN A 256 -11.55 -20.82 8.61
N GLY A 257 -11.94 -21.40 7.50
CA GLY A 257 -12.06 -20.68 6.24
C GLY A 257 -13.16 -19.62 6.28
N TYR A 258 -13.21 -18.78 5.26
CA TYR A 258 -14.16 -17.68 5.16
C TYR A 258 -15.12 -17.86 3.98
N ARG A 259 -16.36 -17.40 4.10
CA ARG A 259 -17.44 -17.48 3.08
C ARG A 259 -17.68 -18.92 2.59
N GLU A 260 -17.46 -19.18 1.28
CA GLU A 260 -17.60 -20.51 0.68
C GLU A 260 -16.68 -21.58 1.30
N HIS A 261 -15.68 -21.17 2.06
CA HIS A 261 -14.77 -22.05 2.78
C HIS A 261 -15.07 -22.17 4.27
N ALA A 262 -16.16 -21.56 4.76
CA ALA A 262 -16.47 -21.45 6.20
C ALA A 262 -16.69 -22.81 6.90
N ASP A 263 -17.03 -23.84 6.16
CA ASP A 263 -17.25 -25.19 6.70
C ASP A 263 -15.95 -26.02 6.79
N THR A 264 -14.82 -25.45 6.39
CA THR A 264 -13.53 -26.13 6.34
C THR A 264 -12.50 -25.40 7.18
N TYR A 265 -11.66 -26.16 7.88
CA TYR A 265 -10.50 -25.65 8.60
C TYR A 265 -9.24 -25.91 7.83
N TYR A 266 -8.28 -25.00 7.90
CA TYR A 266 -7.06 -24.99 7.12
C TYR A 266 -5.84 -24.73 7.98
N VAL A 267 -4.71 -25.27 7.55
CA VAL A 267 -3.36 -24.85 7.96
C VAL A 267 -2.54 -24.53 6.75
N LEU A 268 -1.44 -23.81 6.93
CA LEU A 268 -0.48 -23.58 5.87
C LEU A 268 0.06 -24.94 5.36
N ASP A 269 0.09 -25.12 4.05
CA ASP A 269 0.70 -26.29 3.44
C ASP A 269 2.23 -26.05 3.34
N GLU A 270 2.96 -26.59 4.29
CA GLU A 270 4.41 -26.40 4.39
C GLU A 270 5.14 -26.93 3.15
N ASP A 271 4.67 -28.02 2.56
CA ASP A 271 5.29 -28.59 1.37
C ASP A 271 5.18 -27.65 0.17
N ARG A 272 4.06 -26.96 0.03
CA ARG A 272 3.85 -25.97 -1.02
C ARG A 272 4.61 -24.68 -0.77
N THR A 273 4.70 -24.25 0.49
CA THR A 273 5.38 -23.01 0.87
C THR A 273 6.89 -23.14 0.90
N GLN A 274 7.43 -24.31 1.22
CA GLN A 274 8.88 -24.57 1.25
C GLN A 274 9.48 -24.86 -0.12
N ALA A 275 8.69 -25.28 -1.09
CA ALA A 275 9.16 -25.62 -2.44
C ALA A 275 9.67 -24.42 -3.26
N GLY A 276 9.84 -23.23 -2.65
CA GLY A 276 10.35 -22.04 -3.33
C GLY A 276 9.38 -21.44 -4.35
N GLY A 277 8.17 -21.99 -4.45
CA GLY A 277 7.21 -21.63 -5.48
C GLY A 277 6.50 -20.29 -5.26
N TYR A 278 6.48 -19.78 -4.02
CA TYR A 278 5.74 -18.57 -3.68
C TYR A 278 6.59 -17.31 -3.54
N LEU A 279 7.88 -17.47 -3.41
CA LEU A 279 8.84 -16.37 -3.36
C LEU A 279 9.74 -16.34 -4.60
N GLY A 280 9.45 -17.21 -5.55
CA GLY A 280 10.21 -17.34 -6.78
C GLY A 280 9.73 -16.43 -7.91
#